data_2d3346a4b23ebeae844d0ce2086474c7
#
_entry.id   2d3346a4b23ebeae844d0ce2086474c7
#
_cell.length_a   1.000
_cell.length_b   1.000
_cell.length_c   1.000
_cell.angle_alpha   90.00
_cell.angle_beta   90.00
_cell.angle_gamma   90.00
#
_symmetry.space_group_name_H-M   'P 1'
#
loop_
_entity.id
_entity.type
_entity.pdbx_description
1 polymer ?
#
loop_
_entity_poly.entity_id
_entity_poly.type
_entity_poly.pdbx_seq_one_letter_code
_entity_poly.pdbx_strand_id
1 'polypeptide(L)'
;MPEVDSPPRREQAAPVPAPATTRETDCQVLVRSDPPAALDFAETWREGSASMSERAAAEHCRGMAAAALERWDDAEEAFRAARDSTPANERAARSRLGLLTGNAALARNEAGRAIEALDEAQSEAIGAGDTKLAGEIAIDRARALVILGREADAAGALAQARNQVPDNPQGWLLSATLSRRQGRLVDAQTQIQRAAELLPVDPEIGLEAGVIAALSGRDEAARKSFRSVIAAAPGSLPAKTAQSYLDQLGPEAPSPAR
;
A
#
# COMPACT_ATOMS: atom_id res chain seq x y z
N MET A 1 34.28 -69.91 -12.23
CA MET A 1 34.03 -68.46 -12.32
C MET A 1 32.66 -68.23 -11.70
N PRO A 2 32.50 -67.51 -10.58
CA PRO A 2 31.19 -67.24 -10.03
C PRO A 2 30.55 -66.05 -10.77
N GLU A 3 29.28 -66.21 -11.10
CA GLU A 3 28.39 -65.20 -11.69
C GLU A 3 28.20 -64.04 -10.71
N VAL A 4 28.47 -62.82 -11.17
CA VAL A 4 28.25 -61.60 -10.40
C VAL A 4 26.77 -61.20 -10.58
N ASP A 5 26.00 -61.38 -9.52
CA ASP A 5 24.60 -61.00 -9.44
C ASP A 5 24.46 -59.46 -9.53
N SER A 6 23.77 -58.96 -10.55
CA SER A 6 23.55 -57.53 -10.74
C SER A 6 22.46 -57.04 -9.77
N PRO A 7 22.66 -55.92 -9.09
CA PRO A 7 21.66 -55.38 -8.14
C PRO A 7 20.38 -55.00 -8.88
N PRO A 8 19.19 -55.15 -8.23
CA PRO A 8 17.91 -54.80 -8.85
C PRO A 8 17.82 -53.28 -9.15
N ARG A 9 17.36 -52.97 -10.37
CA ARG A 9 17.05 -51.59 -10.77
C ARG A 9 16.07 -50.99 -9.77
N ARG A 10 16.46 -49.90 -9.13
CA ARG A 10 15.51 -49.05 -8.39
C ARG A 10 14.47 -48.53 -9.36
N GLU A 11 13.23 -49.01 -9.18
CA GLU A 11 12.05 -48.46 -9.83
C GLU A 11 11.94 -47.00 -9.45
N GLN A 12 12.10 -46.08 -10.42
CA GLN A 12 11.93 -44.66 -10.23
C GLN A 12 10.45 -44.46 -9.93
N ALA A 13 10.15 -44.02 -8.69
CA ALA A 13 8.80 -43.62 -8.32
C ALA A 13 8.30 -42.55 -9.31
N ALA A 14 7.09 -42.75 -9.83
CA ALA A 14 6.46 -41.79 -10.72
C ALA A 14 6.40 -40.41 -10.03
N PRO A 15 6.64 -39.32 -10.76
CA PRO A 15 6.58 -37.98 -10.20
C PRO A 15 5.20 -37.76 -9.58
N VAL A 16 5.16 -37.37 -8.31
CA VAL A 16 3.94 -36.97 -7.62
C VAL A 16 3.34 -35.82 -8.42
N PRO A 17 2.09 -35.88 -8.89
CA PRO A 17 1.48 -34.79 -9.60
C PRO A 17 1.45 -33.55 -8.70
N ALA A 18 1.84 -32.41 -9.26
CA ALA A 18 1.75 -31.12 -8.57
C ALA A 18 0.30 -30.89 -8.10
N PRO A 19 0.08 -30.34 -6.91
CA PRO A 19 -1.28 -30.03 -6.46
C PRO A 19 -1.96 -29.13 -7.49
N ALA A 20 -3.23 -29.44 -7.81
CA ALA A 20 -4.03 -28.62 -8.72
C ALA A 20 -4.11 -27.19 -8.16
N THR A 21 -3.68 -26.20 -8.94
CA THR A 21 -3.81 -24.79 -8.58
C THR A 21 -5.27 -24.36 -8.70
N THR A 22 -5.70 -23.42 -7.85
CA THR A 22 -7.02 -22.81 -8.03
C THR A 22 -6.92 -21.67 -9.06
N ARG A 23 -8.05 -21.28 -9.67
CA ARG A 23 -8.10 -20.16 -10.61
C ARG A 23 -7.59 -18.85 -9.98
N GLU A 24 -7.85 -18.64 -8.67
CA GLU A 24 -7.33 -17.50 -7.92
C GLU A 24 -5.81 -17.53 -7.83
N THR A 25 -5.22 -18.70 -7.59
CA THR A 25 -3.76 -18.86 -7.56
C THR A 25 -3.15 -18.63 -8.93
N ASP A 26 -3.75 -19.17 -9.98
CA ASP A 26 -3.30 -18.97 -11.36
C ASP A 26 -3.36 -17.49 -11.74
N CYS A 27 -4.45 -16.80 -11.39
CA CYS A 27 -4.56 -15.36 -11.55
C CYS A 27 -3.42 -14.59 -10.84
N GLN A 28 -3.18 -14.89 -9.56
CA GLN A 28 -2.13 -14.20 -8.80
C GLN A 28 -0.72 -14.40 -9.40
N VAL A 29 -0.47 -15.56 -9.97
CA VAL A 29 0.78 -15.84 -10.69
C VAL A 29 0.85 -14.99 -11.96
N LEU A 30 -0.20 -15.02 -12.78
CA LEU A 30 -0.26 -14.25 -14.03
C LEU A 30 -0.16 -12.75 -13.80
N VAL A 31 -0.86 -12.18 -12.82
CA VAL A 31 -0.76 -10.74 -12.49
C VAL A 31 0.68 -10.30 -12.22
N ARG A 32 1.50 -11.18 -11.65
CA ARG A 32 2.91 -10.88 -11.35
C ARG A 32 3.86 -11.11 -12.53
N SER A 33 3.57 -12.11 -13.37
CA SER A 33 4.48 -12.52 -14.45
C SER A 33 4.09 -11.99 -15.83
N ASP A 34 2.79 -11.88 -16.11
CA ASP A 34 2.22 -11.45 -17.40
C ASP A 34 0.84 -10.83 -17.19
N PRO A 35 0.78 -9.54 -16.76
CA PRO A 35 -0.49 -8.87 -16.51
C PRO A 35 -1.45 -8.82 -17.72
N PRO A 36 -1.01 -8.68 -18.97
CA PRO A 36 -1.90 -8.83 -20.12
C PRO A 36 -2.57 -10.20 -20.21
N ALA A 37 -1.80 -11.30 -20.04
CA ALA A 37 -2.38 -12.64 -20.01
C ALA A 37 -3.33 -12.85 -18.82
N ALA A 38 -3.10 -12.17 -17.69
CA ALA A 38 -4.01 -12.18 -16.55
C ALA A 38 -5.36 -11.53 -16.88
N LEU A 39 -5.40 -10.48 -17.70
CA LEU A 39 -6.65 -9.88 -18.19
C LEU A 39 -7.45 -10.87 -19.05
N ASP A 40 -6.81 -11.47 -20.04
CA ASP A 40 -7.45 -12.46 -20.94
C ASP A 40 -7.98 -13.66 -20.14
N PHE A 41 -7.18 -14.12 -19.16
CA PHE A 41 -7.58 -15.18 -18.24
C PHE A 41 -8.81 -14.78 -17.42
N ALA A 42 -8.83 -13.58 -16.85
CA ALA A 42 -9.92 -13.08 -16.02
C ALA A 42 -11.21 -12.91 -16.84
N GLU A 43 -11.12 -12.42 -18.07
CA GLU A 43 -12.28 -12.30 -18.97
C GLU A 43 -12.88 -13.66 -19.32
N THR A 44 -12.02 -14.62 -19.70
CA THR A 44 -12.46 -16.00 -19.97
C THR A 44 -13.11 -16.63 -18.72
N TRP A 45 -12.52 -16.43 -17.57
CA TRP A 45 -13.07 -16.91 -16.29
C TRP A 45 -14.43 -16.28 -15.99
N ARG A 46 -14.54 -14.96 -16.15
CA ARG A 46 -15.79 -14.21 -15.94
C ARG A 46 -16.93 -14.69 -16.84
N GLU A 47 -16.65 -14.91 -18.13
CA GLU A 47 -17.64 -15.41 -19.11
C GLU A 47 -18.11 -16.84 -18.78
N GLY A 48 -17.21 -17.67 -18.29
CA GLY A 48 -17.50 -19.05 -17.86
C GLY A 48 -17.99 -19.19 -16.42
N SER A 49 -18.20 -18.08 -15.69
CA SER A 49 -18.60 -18.14 -14.27
C SER A 49 -20.03 -18.63 -14.10
N ALA A 50 -20.20 -19.68 -13.32
CA ALA A 50 -21.51 -20.30 -13.03
C ALA A 50 -22.19 -19.70 -11.79
N SER A 51 -21.49 -18.90 -10.98
CA SER A 51 -21.99 -18.31 -9.74
C SER A 51 -21.55 -16.87 -9.57
N MET A 52 -22.26 -16.12 -8.72
CA MET A 52 -21.86 -14.76 -8.33
C MET A 52 -20.49 -14.72 -7.64
N SER A 53 -20.16 -15.74 -6.82
CA SER A 53 -18.85 -15.82 -6.16
C SER A 53 -17.72 -16.05 -7.16
N GLU A 54 -17.91 -16.92 -8.17
CA GLU A 54 -16.92 -17.07 -9.25
C GLU A 54 -16.77 -15.78 -10.06
N ARG A 55 -17.88 -15.09 -10.35
CA ARG A 55 -17.85 -13.80 -11.02
C ARG A 55 -17.09 -12.77 -10.19
N ALA A 56 -17.33 -12.67 -8.88
CA ALA A 56 -16.60 -11.78 -7.99
C ALA A 56 -15.09 -12.06 -8.02
N ALA A 57 -14.69 -13.33 -7.98
CA ALA A 57 -13.28 -13.72 -8.05
C ALA A 57 -12.64 -13.38 -9.41
N ALA A 58 -13.36 -13.61 -10.52
CA ALA A 58 -12.90 -13.25 -11.86
C ALA A 58 -12.75 -11.73 -12.04
N GLU A 59 -13.72 -10.93 -11.57
CA GLU A 59 -13.64 -9.47 -11.59
C GLU A 59 -12.52 -8.94 -10.68
N HIS A 60 -12.30 -9.55 -9.52
CA HIS A 60 -11.15 -9.21 -8.68
C HIS A 60 -9.82 -9.48 -9.41
N CYS A 61 -9.71 -10.61 -10.11
CA CYS A 61 -8.55 -10.92 -10.95
C CYS A 61 -8.36 -9.85 -12.04
N ARG A 62 -9.42 -9.49 -12.76
CA ARG A 62 -9.41 -8.45 -13.79
C ARG A 62 -8.93 -7.10 -13.22
N GLY A 63 -9.43 -6.72 -12.05
CA GLY A 63 -9.02 -5.48 -11.37
C GLY A 63 -7.55 -5.47 -10.99
N MET A 64 -7.02 -6.58 -10.46
CA MET A 64 -5.59 -6.70 -10.13
C MET A 64 -4.71 -6.63 -11.38
N ALA A 65 -5.10 -7.29 -12.47
CA ALA A 65 -4.36 -7.25 -13.74
C ALA A 65 -4.38 -5.83 -14.36
N ALA A 66 -5.54 -5.18 -14.36
CA ALA A 66 -5.67 -3.81 -14.82
C ALA A 66 -4.82 -2.83 -13.99
N ALA A 67 -4.81 -2.98 -12.66
CA ALA A 67 -3.97 -2.17 -11.78
C ALA A 67 -2.47 -2.39 -12.04
N ALA A 68 -2.04 -3.63 -12.29
CA ALA A 68 -0.65 -3.95 -12.66
C ALA A 68 -0.23 -3.31 -13.99
N LEU A 69 -1.18 -3.01 -14.88
CA LEU A 69 -0.99 -2.31 -16.14
C LEU A 69 -1.23 -0.79 -16.03
N GLU A 70 -1.44 -0.27 -14.82
CA GLU A 70 -1.79 1.13 -14.54
C GLU A 70 -3.07 1.60 -15.27
N ARG A 71 -3.93 0.66 -15.68
CA ARG A 71 -5.25 0.91 -16.27
C ARG A 71 -6.26 1.16 -15.16
N TRP A 72 -6.14 2.29 -14.48
CA TRP A 72 -6.85 2.56 -13.24
C TRP A 72 -8.37 2.68 -13.39
N ASP A 73 -8.88 3.13 -14.55
CA ASP A 73 -10.32 3.12 -14.86
C ASP A 73 -10.89 1.71 -14.86
N ASP A 74 -10.22 0.82 -15.58
CA ASP A 74 -10.63 -0.58 -15.69
C ASP A 74 -10.49 -1.31 -14.34
N ALA A 75 -9.44 -0.97 -13.57
CA ALA A 75 -9.25 -1.52 -12.24
C ALA A 75 -10.37 -1.12 -11.29
N GLU A 76 -10.75 0.17 -11.26
CA GLU A 76 -11.84 0.68 -10.45
C GLU A 76 -13.17 0.03 -10.81
N GLU A 77 -13.48 -0.07 -12.12
CA GLU A 77 -14.70 -0.73 -12.59
C GLU A 77 -14.74 -2.20 -12.18
N ALA A 78 -13.63 -2.93 -12.37
CA ALA A 78 -13.54 -4.34 -12.05
C ALA A 78 -13.67 -4.62 -10.54
N PHE A 79 -12.99 -3.85 -9.69
CA PHE A 79 -13.11 -4.01 -8.24
C PHE A 79 -14.53 -3.67 -7.74
N ARG A 80 -15.18 -2.67 -8.33
CA ARG A 80 -16.57 -2.36 -8.02
C ARG A 80 -17.49 -3.51 -8.44
N ALA A 81 -17.33 -4.05 -9.65
CA ALA A 81 -18.11 -5.19 -10.14
C ALA A 81 -17.87 -6.45 -9.27
N ALA A 82 -16.64 -6.68 -8.81
CA ALA A 82 -16.34 -7.75 -7.87
C ALA A 82 -17.09 -7.57 -6.55
N ARG A 83 -17.07 -6.36 -5.99
CA ARG A 83 -17.80 -6.03 -4.76
C ARG A 83 -19.31 -6.23 -4.92
N ASP A 84 -19.89 -5.78 -6.02
CA ASP A 84 -21.33 -5.90 -6.29
C ASP A 84 -21.75 -7.36 -6.49
N SER A 85 -20.84 -8.18 -6.98
CA SER A 85 -21.05 -9.63 -7.13
C SER A 85 -20.79 -10.42 -5.83
N THR A 86 -20.23 -9.78 -4.79
CA THR A 86 -19.96 -10.40 -3.48
C THR A 86 -21.21 -10.33 -2.60
N PRO A 87 -21.65 -11.45 -1.98
CA PRO A 87 -22.81 -11.48 -1.10
C PRO A 87 -22.75 -10.42 0.01
N ALA A 88 -23.90 -9.81 0.33
CA ALA A 88 -23.99 -8.71 1.31
C ALA A 88 -23.57 -9.12 2.74
N ASN A 89 -23.67 -10.40 3.09
CA ASN A 89 -23.23 -10.94 4.37
C ASN A 89 -21.69 -11.14 4.43
N GLU A 90 -20.98 -11.11 3.31
CA GLU A 90 -19.52 -11.21 3.23
C GLU A 90 -18.86 -9.82 3.37
N ARG A 91 -19.22 -9.09 4.43
CA ARG A 91 -18.80 -7.70 4.64
C ARG A 91 -17.29 -7.49 4.55
N ALA A 92 -16.49 -8.41 5.12
CA ALA A 92 -15.03 -8.27 5.08
C ALA A 92 -14.47 -8.36 3.65
N ALA A 93 -15.02 -9.23 2.80
CA ALA A 93 -14.63 -9.31 1.38
C ALA A 93 -15.05 -8.07 0.62
N ARG A 94 -16.30 -7.61 0.80
CA ARG A 94 -16.81 -6.38 0.20
C ARG A 94 -15.99 -5.15 0.59
N SER A 95 -15.60 -5.06 1.86
CA SER A 95 -14.76 -3.98 2.38
C SER A 95 -13.38 -3.95 1.69
N ARG A 96 -12.72 -5.11 1.53
CA ARG A 96 -11.43 -5.18 0.82
C ARG A 96 -11.54 -4.75 -0.64
N LEU A 97 -12.61 -5.17 -1.33
CA LEU A 97 -12.87 -4.76 -2.71
C LEU A 97 -13.18 -3.25 -2.81
N GLY A 98 -13.92 -2.70 -1.85
CA GLY A 98 -14.16 -1.26 -1.75
C GLY A 98 -12.88 -0.46 -1.50
N LEU A 99 -11.96 -0.97 -0.66
CA LEU A 99 -10.64 -0.38 -0.48
C LEU A 99 -9.85 -0.34 -1.79
N LEU A 100 -9.83 -1.44 -2.54
CA LEU A 100 -9.16 -1.50 -3.84
C LEU A 100 -9.80 -0.54 -4.86
N THR A 101 -11.12 -0.43 -4.87
CA THR A 101 -11.86 0.54 -5.71
C THR A 101 -11.43 1.97 -5.37
N GLY A 102 -11.39 2.33 -4.08
CA GLY A 102 -10.96 3.65 -3.62
C GLY A 102 -9.50 3.95 -3.98
N ASN A 103 -8.62 2.96 -3.88
CA ASN A 103 -7.21 3.12 -4.24
C ASN A 103 -7.01 3.30 -5.74
N ALA A 104 -7.78 2.63 -6.60
CA ALA A 104 -7.77 2.86 -8.04
C ALA A 104 -8.22 4.29 -8.38
N ALA A 105 -9.27 4.80 -7.73
CA ALA A 105 -9.71 6.19 -7.88
C ALA A 105 -8.67 7.21 -7.39
N LEU A 106 -7.97 6.93 -6.27
CA LEU A 106 -6.84 7.76 -5.79
C LEU A 106 -5.69 7.81 -6.80
N ALA A 107 -5.35 6.69 -7.43
CA ALA A 107 -4.30 6.63 -8.45
C ALA A 107 -4.61 7.52 -9.68
N ARG A 108 -5.90 7.77 -9.95
CA ARG A 108 -6.38 8.70 -10.98
C ARG A 108 -6.53 10.14 -10.48
N ASN A 109 -6.16 10.41 -9.23
CA ASN A 109 -6.40 11.69 -8.56
C ASN A 109 -7.90 12.09 -8.48
N GLU A 110 -8.79 11.09 -8.47
CA GLU A 110 -10.24 11.29 -8.35
C GLU A 110 -10.71 11.13 -6.89
N ALA A 111 -10.23 12.04 -6.05
CA ALA A 111 -10.45 11.97 -4.61
C ALA A 111 -11.92 11.95 -4.18
N GLY A 112 -12.83 12.55 -4.95
CA GLY A 112 -14.28 12.48 -4.70
C GLY A 112 -14.80 11.05 -4.79
N ARG A 113 -14.46 10.33 -5.87
CA ARG A 113 -14.85 8.93 -6.07
C ARG A 113 -14.17 8.01 -5.07
N ALA A 114 -12.90 8.31 -4.76
CA ALA A 114 -12.15 7.55 -3.75
C ALA A 114 -12.84 7.61 -2.38
N ILE A 115 -13.25 8.80 -1.91
CA ILE A 115 -13.89 8.93 -0.61
C ILE A 115 -15.24 8.21 -0.53
N GLU A 116 -16.03 8.22 -1.60
CA GLU A 116 -17.28 7.47 -1.67
C GLU A 116 -17.04 5.96 -1.48
N ALA A 117 -16.11 5.38 -2.26
CA ALA A 117 -15.80 3.95 -2.15
C ALA A 117 -15.18 3.58 -0.79
N LEU A 118 -14.30 4.43 -0.25
CA LEU A 118 -13.65 4.21 1.03
C LEU A 118 -14.59 4.38 2.23
N ASP A 119 -15.59 5.27 2.17
CA ASP A 119 -16.59 5.43 3.21
C ASP A 119 -17.49 4.17 3.32
N GLU A 120 -17.90 3.63 2.18
CA GLU A 120 -18.65 2.37 2.13
C GLU A 120 -17.79 1.20 2.64
N ALA A 121 -16.53 1.10 2.17
CA ALA A 121 -15.60 0.07 2.61
C ALA A 121 -15.37 0.10 4.13
N GLN A 122 -15.19 1.29 4.69
CA GLN A 122 -15.01 1.47 6.13
C GLN A 122 -16.23 1.05 6.94
N SER A 123 -17.43 1.39 6.45
CA SER A 123 -18.69 0.96 7.09
C SER A 123 -18.82 -0.57 7.10
N GLU A 124 -18.43 -1.23 6.02
CA GLU A 124 -18.42 -2.69 5.91
C GLU A 124 -17.37 -3.35 6.81
N ALA A 125 -16.14 -2.77 6.89
CA ALA A 125 -15.09 -3.25 7.80
C ALA A 125 -15.54 -3.19 9.26
N ILE A 126 -16.13 -2.05 9.67
CA ILE A 126 -16.68 -1.88 11.02
C ILE A 126 -17.80 -2.90 11.27
N GLY A 127 -18.72 -3.05 10.32
CA GLY A 127 -19.81 -4.01 10.40
C GLY A 127 -19.37 -5.47 10.41
N ALA A 128 -18.17 -5.78 9.92
CA ALA A 128 -17.52 -7.08 9.98
C ALA A 128 -16.70 -7.28 11.27
N GLY A 129 -16.49 -6.24 12.08
CA GLY A 129 -15.59 -6.27 13.24
C GLY A 129 -14.10 -6.27 12.86
N ASP A 130 -13.76 -5.99 11.59
CA ASP A 130 -12.37 -5.96 11.12
C ASP A 130 -11.75 -4.58 11.41
N THR A 131 -11.34 -4.39 12.65
CA THR A 131 -10.74 -3.14 13.14
C THR A 131 -9.46 -2.79 12.39
N LYS A 132 -8.67 -3.81 12.02
CA LYS A 132 -7.43 -3.60 11.29
C LYS A 132 -7.70 -3.03 9.90
N LEU A 133 -8.59 -3.66 9.14
CA LEU A 133 -8.99 -3.18 7.81
C LEU A 133 -9.60 -1.78 7.89
N ALA A 134 -10.44 -1.50 8.89
CA ALA A 134 -11.00 -0.16 9.10
C ALA A 134 -9.91 0.90 9.33
N GLY A 135 -8.84 0.55 10.05
CA GLY A 135 -7.68 1.43 10.24
C GLY A 135 -6.86 1.65 8.97
N GLU A 136 -6.67 0.62 8.16
CA GLU A 136 -6.00 0.72 6.85
C GLU A 136 -6.80 1.61 5.89
N ILE A 137 -8.12 1.42 5.82
CA ILE A 137 -9.02 2.27 5.02
C ILE A 137 -8.98 3.73 5.50
N ALA A 138 -8.90 3.96 6.81
CA ALA A 138 -8.82 5.32 7.34
C ALA A 138 -7.57 6.08 6.89
N ILE A 139 -6.44 5.38 6.62
CA ILE A 139 -5.24 5.98 6.02
C ILE A 139 -5.54 6.49 4.60
N ASP A 140 -6.15 5.67 3.76
CA ASP A 140 -6.45 6.04 2.38
C ASP A 140 -7.56 7.11 2.28
N ARG A 141 -8.56 7.04 3.19
CA ARG A 141 -9.52 8.12 3.39
C ARG A 141 -8.85 9.45 3.69
N ALA A 142 -7.84 9.45 4.56
CA ALA A 142 -7.11 10.67 4.89
C ALA A 142 -6.37 11.23 3.67
N ARG A 143 -5.80 10.39 2.81
CA ARG A 143 -5.18 10.83 1.54
C ARG A 143 -6.21 11.53 0.64
N ALA A 144 -7.36 10.91 0.43
CA ALA A 144 -8.45 11.49 -0.37
C ALA A 144 -8.93 12.83 0.22
N LEU A 145 -9.11 12.90 1.53
CA LEU A 145 -9.55 14.10 2.24
C LEU A 145 -8.54 15.25 2.14
N VAL A 146 -7.24 14.96 2.18
CA VAL A 146 -6.18 15.97 1.96
C VAL A 146 -6.23 16.54 0.54
N ILE A 147 -6.43 15.68 -0.47
CA ILE A 147 -6.58 16.12 -1.88
C ILE A 147 -7.81 17.03 -2.03
N LEU A 148 -8.90 16.74 -1.33
CA LEU A 148 -10.13 17.54 -1.32
C LEU A 148 -10.03 18.82 -0.46
N GLY A 149 -8.87 19.08 0.20
CA GLY A 149 -8.69 20.22 1.09
C GLY A 149 -9.42 20.09 2.45
N ARG A 150 -9.95 18.92 2.77
CA ARG A 150 -10.70 18.62 4.00
C ARG A 150 -9.75 18.18 5.14
N GLU A 151 -8.80 19.07 5.49
CA GLU A 151 -7.71 18.71 6.41
C GLU A 151 -8.19 18.35 7.83
N ALA A 152 -9.27 18.94 8.32
CA ALA A 152 -9.82 18.60 9.64
C ALA A 152 -10.36 17.16 9.67
N ASP A 153 -11.06 16.74 8.61
CA ASP A 153 -11.58 15.40 8.48
C ASP A 153 -10.43 14.38 8.29
N ALA A 154 -9.40 14.77 7.52
CA ALA A 154 -8.18 13.96 7.36
C ALA A 154 -7.47 13.71 8.70
N ALA A 155 -7.38 14.75 9.57
CA ALA A 155 -6.80 14.60 10.90
C ALA A 155 -7.59 13.60 11.76
N GLY A 156 -8.92 13.62 11.67
CA GLY A 156 -9.81 12.66 12.34
C GLY A 156 -9.58 11.22 11.84
N ALA A 157 -9.52 11.03 10.52
CA ALA A 157 -9.26 9.74 9.91
C ALA A 157 -7.86 9.19 10.30
N LEU A 158 -6.83 10.03 10.33
CA LEU A 158 -5.49 9.63 10.77
C LEU A 158 -5.42 9.30 12.26
N ALA A 159 -6.17 10.01 13.10
CA ALA A 159 -6.28 9.67 14.52
C ALA A 159 -6.91 8.29 14.71
N GLN A 160 -7.97 7.98 13.96
CA GLN A 160 -8.58 6.66 13.93
C GLN A 160 -7.59 5.59 13.48
N ALA A 161 -6.86 5.82 12.38
CA ALA A 161 -5.86 4.89 11.87
C ALA A 161 -4.78 4.58 12.91
N ARG A 162 -4.20 5.59 13.57
CA ARG A 162 -3.18 5.39 14.61
C ARG A 162 -3.68 4.59 15.82
N ASN A 163 -4.97 4.69 16.13
CA ASN A 163 -5.57 3.91 17.20
C ASN A 163 -5.86 2.45 16.80
N GLN A 164 -6.27 2.22 15.56
CA GLN A 164 -6.69 0.91 15.06
C GLN A 164 -5.52 0.08 14.52
N VAL A 165 -4.54 0.73 13.91
CA VAL A 165 -3.33 0.11 13.32
C VAL A 165 -2.06 0.87 13.78
N PRO A 166 -1.75 0.87 15.09
CA PRO A 166 -0.66 1.66 15.67
C PRO A 166 0.73 1.28 15.13
N ASP A 167 0.85 0.09 14.55
CA ASP A 167 2.09 -0.43 13.96
C ASP A 167 2.20 -0.16 12.45
N ASN A 168 1.25 0.55 11.85
CA ASN A 168 1.32 0.96 10.46
C ASN A 168 2.08 2.30 10.35
N PRO A 169 3.31 2.34 9.78
CA PRO A 169 4.13 3.55 9.71
C PRO A 169 3.49 4.64 8.83
N GLN A 170 2.67 4.28 7.84
CA GLN A 170 2.02 5.23 6.94
C GLN A 170 1.03 6.14 7.66
N GLY A 171 0.27 5.61 8.62
CA GLY A 171 -0.65 6.40 9.44
C GLY A 171 0.10 7.49 10.23
N TRP A 172 1.29 7.18 10.73
CA TRP A 172 2.14 8.12 11.45
C TRP A 172 2.83 9.14 10.52
N LEU A 173 3.35 8.68 9.37
CA LEU A 173 3.96 9.55 8.36
C LEU A 173 2.97 10.60 7.86
N LEU A 174 1.78 10.18 7.43
CA LEU A 174 0.76 11.11 6.94
C LEU A 174 0.27 12.06 8.02
N SER A 175 0.19 11.60 9.28
CA SER A 175 -0.12 12.47 10.42
C SER A 175 0.95 13.54 10.63
N ALA A 176 2.22 13.16 10.54
CA ALA A 176 3.34 14.09 10.66
C ALA A 176 3.32 15.15 9.56
N THR A 177 3.11 14.71 8.31
CA THR A 177 3.01 15.60 7.16
C THR A 177 1.86 16.60 7.31
N LEU A 178 0.68 16.14 7.73
CA LEU A 178 -0.47 17.00 7.95
C LEU A 178 -0.23 17.98 9.10
N SER A 179 0.33 17.52 10.23
CA SER A 179 0.67 18.37 11.37
C SER A 179 1.71 19.45 10.99
N ARG A 180 2.74 19.10 10.20
CA ARG A 180 3.72 20.04 9.67
C ARG A 180 3.07 21.10 8.77
N ARG A 181 2.21 20.71 7.85
CA ARG A 181 1.47 21.64 6.96
C ARG A 181 0.63 22.63 7.75
N GLN A 182 0.11 22.20 8.89
CA GLN A 182 -0.67 23.04 9.83
C GLN A 182 0.20 23.83 10.81
N GLY A 183 1.53 23.81 10.68
CA GLY A 183 2.46 24.50 11.57
C GLY A 183 2.63 23.87 12.96
N ARG A 184 2.01 22.71 13.21
CA ARG A 184 2.08 22.00 14.50
C ARG A 184 3.35 21.12 14.57
N LEU A 185 4.52 21.80 14.59
CA LEU A 185 5.83 21.14 14.45
C LEU A 185 6.15 20.16 15.60
N VAL A 186 5.65 20.42 16.82
CA VAL A 186 5.85 19.51 17.97
C VAL A 186 5.11 18.18 17.75
N ASP A 187 3.85 18.25 17.30
CA ASP A 187 3.08 17.05 16.98
C ASP A 187 3.71 16.31 15.80
N ALA A 188 4.10 17.03 14.76
CA ALA A 188 4.78 16.47 13.60
C ALA A 188 6.05 15.71 13.98
N GLN A 189 6.86 16.28 14.90
CA GLN A 189 8.08 15.62 15.39
C GLN A 189 7.78 14.30 16.12
N THR A 190 6.79 14.30 17.00
CA THR A 190 6.41 13.09 17.74
C THR A 190 5.89 11.99 16.79
N GLN A 191 5.08 12.40 15.80
CA GLN A 191 4.49 11.47 14.83
C GLN A 191 5.54 10.90 13.87
N ILE A 192 6.45 11.73 13.35
CA ILE A 192 7.51 11.23 12.45
C ILE A 192 8.52 10.35 13.17
N GLN A 193 8.79 10.63 14.44
CA GLN A 193 9.64 9.76 15.24
C GLN A 193 9.02 8.37 15.37
N ARG A 194 7.71 8.29 15.63
CA ARG A 194 7.02 6.99 15.69
C ARG A 194 7.05 6.25 14.35
N ALA A 195 6.85 6.94 13.23
CA ALA A 195 7.01 6.34 11.91
C ALA A 195 8.42 5.77 11.71
N ALA A 196 9.45 6.52 12.09
CA ALA A 196 10.85 6.09 11.96
C ALA A 196 11.22 4.92 12.90
N GLU A 197 10.60 4.80 14.07
CA GLU A 197 10.74 3.62 14.93
C GLU A 197 10.16 2.35 14.29
N LEU A 198 9.03 2.48 13.60
CA LEU A 198 8.36 1.37 12.92
C LEU A 198 9.06 0.95 11.63
N LEU A 199 9.61 1.92 10.90
CA LEU A 199 10.31 1.68 9.61
C LEU A 199 11.56 2.57 9.50
N PRO A 200 12.69 2.17 10.09
CA PRO A 200 13.87 3.03 10.31
C PRO A 200 14.59 3.48 9.03
N VAL A 201 14.47 2.77 7.93
CA VAL A 201 15.25 3.02 6.69
C VAL A 201 14.34 3.41 5.52
N ASP A 202 13.18 3.98 5.79
CA ASP A 202 12.28 4.45 4.75
C ASP A 202 12.68 5.85 4.27
N PRO A 203 12.89 6.05 2.93
CA PRO A 203 13.34 7.34 2.40
C PRO A 203 12.30 8.46 2.53
N GLU A 204 11.00 8.17 2.51
CA GLU A 204 9.94 9.17 2.66
C GLU A 204 9.86 9.66 4.10
N ILE A 205 9.92 8.71 5.05
CA ILE A 205 9.96 9.03 6.49
C ILE A 205 11.21 9.86 6.81
N GLY A 206 12.37 9.45 6.28
CA GLY A 206 13.63 10.19 6.46
C GLY A 206 13.58 11.60 5.88
N LEU A 207 13.00 11.75 4.69
CA LEU A 207 12.82 13.06 4.05
C LEU A 207 11.91 13.96 4.88
N GLU A 208 10.74 13.47 5.30
CA GLU A 208 9.80 14.23 6.12
C GLU A 208 10.41 14.61 7.49
N ALA A 209 11.16 13.70 8.12
CA ALA A 209 11.88 13.98 9.36
C ALA A 209 12.90 15.11 9.18
N GLY A 210 13.62 15.13 8.08
CA GLY A 210 14.54 16.20 7.72
C GLY A 210 13.84 17.54 7.55
N VAL A 211 12.72 17.56 6.85
CA VAL A 211 11.92 18.80 6.63
C VAL A 211 11.37 19.33 7.96
N ILE A 212 10.80 18.46 8.81
CA ILE A 212 10.29 18.86 10.13
C ILE A 212 11.43 19.41 11.00
N ALA A 213 12.62 18.80 10.96
CA ALA A 213 13.78 19.29 11.71
C ALA A 213 14.24 20.68 11.22
N ALA A 214 14.33 20.89 9.91
CA ALA A 214 14.70 22.18 9.32
C ALA A 214 13.71 23.27 9.71
N LEU A 215 12.41 23.03 9.56
CA LEU A 215 11.36 23.97 9.96
C LEU A 215 11.34 24.27 11.46
N SER A 216 11.90 23.37 12.27
CA SER A 216 12.06 23.54 13.73
C SER A 216 13.38 24.23 14.12
N GLY A 217 14.17 24.72 13.16
CA GLY A 217 15.48 25.34 13.39
C GLY A 217 16.58 24.35 13.84
N ARG A 218 16.39 23.06 13.58
CA ARG A 218 17.36 22.01 13.96
C ARG A 218 18.14 21.55 12.73
N ASP A 219 18.91 22.46 12.15
CA ASP A 219 19.59 22.27 10.86
C ASP A 219 20.54 21.07 10.85
N GLU A 220 21.24 20.80 11.94
CA GLU A 220 22.16 19.68 12.04
C GLU A 220 21.41 18.33 11.96
N ALA A 221 20.27 18.22 12.65
CA ALA A 221 19.39 17.05 12.58
C ALA A 221 18.79 16.90 11.18
N ALA A 222 18.39 18.00 10.54
CA ALA A 222 17.89 18.00 9.16
C ALA A 222 18.94 17.46 8.18
N ARG A 223 20.19 17.98 8.26
CA ARG A 223 21.30 17.52 7.41
C ARG A 223 21.56 16.01 7.59
N LYS A 224 21.57 15.54 8.86
CA LYS A 224 21.74 14.11 9.14
C LYS A 224 20.66 13.27 8.48
N SER A 225 19.39 13.65 8.60
CA SER A 225 18.26 12.95 7.99
C SER A 225 18.38 12.94 6.46
N PHE A 226 18.64 14.08 5.82
CA PHE A 226 18.76 14.17 4.36
C PHE A 226 19.94 13.33 3.83
N ARG A 227 21.11 13.36 4.48
CA ARG A 227 22.26 12.52 4.12
C ARG A 227 21.91 11.02 4.24
N SER A 228 21.16 10.64 5.28
CA SER A 228 20.71 9.26 5.46
C SER A 228 19.77 8.81 4.32
N VAL A 229 18.83 9.67 3.89
CA VAL A 229 17.95 9.39 2.74
C VAL A 229 18.73 9.16 1.45
N ILE A 230 19.72 10.04 1.17
CA ILE A 230 20.57 9.93 -0.03
C ILE A 230 21.37 8.63 -0.01
N ALA A 231 21.90 8.25 1.15
CA ALA A 231 22.68 7.04 1.31
C ALA A 231 21.82 5.77 1.19
N ALA A 232 20.59 5.78 1.73
CA ALA A 232 19.69 4.63 1.75
C ALA A 232 19.07 4.33 0.38
N ALA A 233 18.76 5.35 -0.41
CA ALA A 233 18.07 5.20 -1.69
C ALA A 233 18.65 6.12 -2.80
N PRO A 234 19.92 5.91 -3.22
CA PRO A 234 20.59 6.76 -4.20
C PRO A 234 19.78 6.88 -5.49
N GLY A 235 19.64 8.11 -5.98
CA GLY A 235 18.93 8.38 -7.25
C GLY A 235 17.40 8.37 -7.19
N SER A 236 16.81 7.96 -6.08
CA SER A 236 15.35 8.02 -5.85
C SER A 236 14.86 9.48 -5.82
N LEU A 237 13.54 9.67 -5.99
CA LEU A 237 12.93 11.00 -5.87
C LEU A 237 13.14 11.61 -4.47
N PRO A 238 12.93 10.88 -3.35
CA PRO A 238 13.25 11.40 -2.02
C PRO A 238 14.72 11.82 -1.87
N ALA A 239 15.68 11.06 -2.42
CA ALA A 239 17.11 11.41 -2.35
C ALA A 239 17.43 12.68 -3.14
N LYS A 240 16.86 12.87 -4.33
CA LYS A 240 17.02 14.10 -5.12
C LYS A 240 16.44 15.31 -4.37
N THR A 241 15.26 15.14 -3.77
CA THR A 241 14.63 16.18 -2.96
C THR A 241 15.46 16.50 -1.71
N ALA A 242 15.97 15.47 -1.01
CA ALA A 242 16.86 15.64 0.13
C ALA A 242 18.15 16.41 -0.23
N GLN A 243 18.74 16.13 -1.40
CA GLN A 243 19.90 16.88 -1.87
C GLN A 243 19.57 18.36 -2.08
N SER A 244 18.44 18.66 -2.72
CA SER A 244 17.99 20.05 -2.90
C SER A 244 17.81 20.79 -1.57
N TYR A 245 17.29 20.13 -0.55
CA TYR A 245 17.18 20.73 0.79
C TYR A 245 18.54 20.92 1.49
N LEU A 246 19.48 19.99 1.31
CA LEU A 246 20.85 20.17 1.81
C LEU A 246 21.51 21.39 1.20
N ASP A 247 21.37 21.59 -0.10
CA ASP A 247 21.93 22.75 -0.81
C ASP A 247 21.32 24.07 -0.31
N GLN A 248 20.01 24.08 0.00
CA GLN A 248 19.33 25.24 0.58
C GLN A 248 19.78 25.57 2.01
N LEU A 249 20.10 24.58 2.83
CA LEU A 249 20.62 24.78 4.18
C LEU A 249 22.03 25.39 4.19
N GLY A 250 22.73 25.39 3.05
CA GLY A 250 24.07 25.94 2.90
C GLY A 250 25.16 25.15 3.66
N PRO A 251 26.36 25.67 3.83
CA PRO A 251 27.44 24.99 4.54
C PRO A 251 27.16 24.83 6.04
N GLU A 252 27.74 23.78 6.64
CA GLU A 252 27.68 23.57 8.08
C GLU A 252 28.33 24.74 8.83
N ALA A 253 27.65 25.27 9.86
CA ALA A 253 28.28 26.25 10.75
C ALA A 253 29.50 25.59 11.42
N PRO A 254 30.65 26.31 11.54
CA PRO A 254 31.81 25.74 12.23
C PRO A 254 31.43 25.40 13.67
N SER A 255 31.74 24.15 14.07
CA SER A 255 31.54 23.71 15.46
C SER A 255 32.25 24.68 16.41
N PRO A 256 31.60 25.16 17.48
CA PRO A 256 32.30 25.96 18.49
C PRO A 256 33.49 25.14 18.99
N ALA A 257 34.66 25.75 18.92
CA ALA A 257 35.91 25.18 19.48
C ALA A 257 35.67 24.83 20.96
N ARG A 258 35.95 23.57 21.32
CA ARG A 258 35.88 23.12 22.72
C ARG A 258 37.01 23.71 23.55
#